data_1f527a4d76880926fec026e900aa5709
#
_entry.id   1f527a4d76880926fec026e900aa5709
#
_cell.length_a   1.000
_cell.length_b   1.000
_cell.length_c   1.000
_cell.angle_alpha   90.00
_cell.angle_beta   90.00
_cell.angle_gamma   90.00
#
_symmetry.space_group_name_H-M   'P 1'
#
loop_
_entity.id
_entity.type
_entity.pdbx_description
1 polymer ?
#
loop_
_entity_poly.entity_id
_entity_poly.type
_entity_poly.pdbx_seq_one_letter_code
_entity_poly.pdbx_strand_id
1 'polypeptide(L)'
;MQIGVDVCRKYNENNEVIHAIEAHHNDVEPKTAIACIVQAADAISAARPAARSENYENYIKRLQKLESICASYEGVEKCYALQAGREIRVMVVPEVINDEKMVLVARQIAKQIETEMDYPGQIKVNLIRESRVVD
;
A
#
# COMPACT_ATOMS: atom_id res chain seq x y z
N MET A 1 -5.77 21.95 -7.40
CA MET A 1 -5.27 23.11 -6.61
C MET A 1 -6.39 23.99 -6.08
N GLN A 2 -7.30 24.50 -6.89
CA GLN A 2 -8.39 25.40 -6.47
C GLN A 2 -9.18 24.92 -5.25
N ILE A 3 -9.55 23.64 -5.20
CA ILE A 3 -10.29 23.04 -4.05
C ILE A 3 -9.53 23.22 -2.73
N GLY A 4 -8.20 23.05 -2.71
CA GLY A 4 -7.38 23.25 -1.51
C GLY A 4 -7.39 24.69 -1.03
N VAL A 5 -7.29 25.63 -1.95
CA VAL A 5 -7.38 27.08 -1.67
C VAL A 5 -8.74 27.45 -1.12
N ASP A 6 -9.82 26.94 -1.71
CA ASP A 6 -11.19 27.22 -1.27
C ASP A 6 -11.46 26.67 0.14
N VAL A 7 -10.92 25.49 0.45
CA VAL A 7 -10.99 24.90 1.79
C VAL A 7 -10.23 25.78 2.80
N CYS A 8 -9.01 26.19 2.50
CA CYS A 8 -8.23 27.04 3.39
C CYS A 8 -8.90 28.40 3.63
N ARG A 9 -9.49 28.99 2.61
CA ARG A 9 -10.29 30.24 2.74
C ARG A 9 -11.53 30.03 3.60
N LYS A 10 -12.24 28.91 3.42
CA LYS A 10 -13.42 28.58 4.22
C LYS A 10 -13.12 28.45 5.72
N TYR A 11 -11.93 27.94 6.05
CA TYR A 11 -11.50 27.76 7.44
C TYR A 11 -10.66 28.91 7.97
N ASN A 12 -10.60 30.06 7.25
CA ASN A 12 -9.86 31.26 7.63
C ASN A 12 -8.37 31.01 7.91
N GLU A 13 -7.70 30.19 7.09
CA GLU A 13 -6.27 29.99 7.16
C GLU A 13 -5.50 31.28 6.83
N ASN A 14 -4.25 31.36 7.30
CA ASN A 14 -3.39 32.51 7.06
C ASN A 14 -3.15 32.70 5.54
N ASN A 15 -3.20 33.96 5.09
CA ASN A 15 -2.98 34.34 3.68
C ASN A 15 -1.61 33.87 3.15
N GLU A 16 -0.57 33.81 3.98
CA GLU A 16 0.74 33.28 3.58
C GLU A 16 0.68 31.78 3.30
N VAL A 17 -0.10 31.02 4.07
CA VAL A 17 -0.34 29.58 3.84
C VAL A 17 -1.11 29.38 2.54
N ILE A 18 -2.17 30.16 2.34
CA ILE A 18 -2.98 30.11 1.11
C ILE A 18 -2.10 30.44 -0.11
N HIS A 19 -1.30 31.49 -0.03
CA HIS A 19 -0.38 31.88 -1.10
C HIS A 19 0.68 30.78 -1.38
N ALA A 20 1.23 30.14 -0.35
CA ALA A 20 2.15 29.03 -0.54
C ALA A 20 1.49 27.84 -1.25
N ILE A 21 0.22 27.55 -0.95
CA ILE A 21 -0.57 26.51 -1.64
C ILE A 21 -0.82 26.91 -3.11
N GLU A 22 -1.13 28.17 -3.40
CA GLU A 22 -1.36 28.64 -4.76
C GLU A 22 -0.08 28.62 -5.62
N ALA A 23 1.07 28.91 -5.01
CA ALA A 23 2.33 29.15 -5.73
C ALA A 23 3.21 27.90 -5.93
N HIS A 24 3.02 26.81 -5.14
CA HIS A 24 4.01 25.70 -5.12
C HIS A 24 4.13 24.92 -6.44
N HIS A 25 3.14 24.98 -7.33
CA HIS A 25 3.21 24.40 -8.69
C HIS A 25 3.48 25.40 -9.81
N ASN A 26 3.92 26.62 -9.48
CA ASN A 26 4.15 27.72 -10.44
C ASN A 26 2.90 28.25 -11.16
N ASP A 27 1.69 27.95 -10.68
CA ASP A 27 0.47 28.54 -11.27
C ASP A 27 0.34 30.02 -10.91
N VAL A 28 0.95 30.43 -9.79
CA VAL A 28 1.05 31.80 -9.31
C VAL A 28 2.50 32.08 -8.93
N GLU A 29 3.00 33.29 -9.21
CA GLU A 29 4.33 33.70 -8.85
C GLU A 29 4.55 33.73 -7.32
N PRO A 30 5.57 33.06 -6.75
CA PRO A 30 5.82 33.06 -5.31
C PRO A 30 6.34 34.42 -4.85
N LYS A 31 5.53 35.15 -4.09
CA LYS A 31 5.86 36.52 -3.60
C LYS A 31 6.38 36.55 -2.17
N THR A 32 6.35 35.42 -1.46
CA THR A 32 6.83 35.32 -0.07
C THR A 32 7.94 34.29 0.05
N ALA A 33 8.84 34.48 1.02
CA ALA A 33 9.92 33.53 1.31
C ALA A 33 9.34 32.13 1.63
N ILE A 34 8.21 32.07 2.33
CA ILE A 34 7.52 30.81 2.67
C ILE A 34 7.08 30.10 1.39
N ALA A 35 6.48 30.78 0.43
CA ALA A 35 6.07 30.18 -0.84
C ALA A 35 7.26 29.61 -1.62
N CYS A 36 8.40 30.35 -1.67
CA CYS A 36 9.63 29.84 -2.30
C CYS A 36 10.18 28.59 -1.59
N ILE A 37 10.20 28.57 -0.25
CA ILE A 37 10.67 27.42 0.53
C ILE A 37 9.78 26.22 0.31
N VAL A 38 8.45 26.38 0.33
CA VAL A 38 7.49 25.28 0.09
C VAL A 38 7.66 24.70 -1.31
N GLN A 39 7.81 25.55 -2.32
CA GLN A 39 8.08 25.15 -3.69
C GLN A 39 9.39 24.35 -3.83
N ALA A 40 10.48 24.83 -3.22
CA ALA A 40 11.74 24.11 -3.21
C ALA A 40 11.65 22.78 -2.47
N ALA A 41 10.97 22.74 -1.32
CA ALA A 41 10.75 21.54 -0.55
C ALA A 41 9.93 20.49 -1.32
N ASP A 42 8.86 20.91 -2.03
CA ASP A 42 8.08 20.03 -2.90
C ASP A 42 8.90 19.47 -4.06
N ALA A 43 9.70 20.31 -4.72
CA ALA A 43 10.59 19.87 -5.80
C ALA A 43 11.63 18.85 -5.31
N ILE A 44 12.26 19.08 -4.15
CA ILE A 44 13.21 18.16 -3.53
C ILE A 44 12.49 16.86 -3.14
N SER A 45 11.30 16.96 -2.53
CA SER A 45 10.50 15.80 -2.17
C SER A 45 10.11 14.96 -3.38
N ALA A 46 9.72 15.60 -4.48
CA ALA A 46 9.37 14.93 -5.73
C ALA A 46 10.57 14.26 -6.42
N ALA A 47 11.76 14.86 -6.29
CA ALA A 47 13.01 14.33 -6.84
C ALA A 47 13.60 13.16 -6.04
N ARG A 48 13.13 12.91 -4.82
CA ARG A 48 13.63 11.79 -3.99
C ARG A 48 13.30 10.46 -4.65
N PRO A 49 14.27 9.54 -4.82
CA PRO A 49 13.99 8.17 -5.22
C PRO A 49 12.94 7.57 -4.26
N ALA A 50 11.88 7.03 -4.81
CA ALA A 50 10.76 6.42 -4.06
C ALA A 50 9.78 7.36 -3.33
N ALA A 51 9.86 8.68 -3.45
CA ALA A 51 8.92 9.56 -2.76
C ALA A 51 7.51 9.60 -3.38
N ARG A 52 7.35 9.29 -4.67
CA ARG A 52 6.05 9.27 -5.38
C ARG A 52 5.85 8.10 -6.34
N SER A 53 6.83 7.28 -6.57
CA SER A 53 6.67 6.14 -7.45
C SER A 53 7.03 4.86 -6.74
N GLU A 54 6.12 4.39 -5.91
CA GLU A 54 5.83 2.99 -6.13
C GLU A 54 5.33 2.93 -7.56
N ASN A 55 6.26 2.69 -8.47
CA ASN A 55 5.91 2.49 -9.85
C ASN A 55 4.77 1.47 -9.80
N TYR A 56 3.63 1.77 -10.39
CA TYR A 56 2.46 0.88 -10.40
C TYR A 56 2.87 -0.56 -10.77
N GLU A 57 3.90 -0.68 -11.61
CA GLU A 57 4.54 -1.96 -11.96
C GLU A 57 5.19 -2.66 -10.75
N ASN A 58 5.89 -1.94 -9.86
CA ASN A 58 6.51 -2.52 -8.68
C ASN A 58 5.45 -2.96 -7.66
N TYR A 59 4.36 -2.21 -7.57
CA TYR A 59 3.20 -2.58 -6.77
C TYR A 59 2.58 -3.88 -7.27
N ILE A 60 2.30 -4.00 -8.57
CA ILE A 60 1.77 -5.22 -9.18
C ILE A 60 2.74 -6.40 -9.00
N LYS A 61 4.04 -6.20 -9.23
CA LYS A 61 5.07 -7.24 -9.02
C LYS A 61 5.10 -7.74 -7.57
N ARG A 62 4.91 -6.85 -6.59
CA ARG A 62 4.81 -7.26 -5.18
C ARG A 62 3.57 -8.09 -4.90
N LEU A 63 2.41 -7.70 -5.40
CA LEU A 63 1.19 -8.49 -5.25
C LEU A 63 1.35 -9.89 -5.88
N GLN A 64 1.88 -9.96 -7.10
CA GLN A 64 2.15 -11.21 -7.78
C GLN A 64 3.15 -12.09 -7.02
N LYS A 65 4.20 -11.49 -6.45
CA LYS A 65 5.17 -12.22 -5.63
C LYS A 65 4.53 -12.77 -4.36
N LEU A 66 3.69 -11.99 -3.64
CA LEU A 66 2.93 -12.46 -2.50
C LEU A 66 2.04 -13.66 -2.85
N GLU A 67 1.29 -13.56 -3.93
CA GLU A 67 0.42 -14.63 -4.41
C GLU A 67 1.23 -15.87 -4.83
N SER A 68 2.36 -15.68 -5.52
CA SER A 68 3.23 -16.79 -5.93
C SER A 68 3.84 -17.56 -4.74
N ILE A 69 4.25 -16.85 -3.69
CA ILE A 69 4.75 -17.48 -2.46
C ILE A 69 3.65 -18.38 -1.86
N CYS A 70 2.43 -17.86 -1.72
CA CYS A 70 1.34 -18.64 -1.14
C CYS A 70 0.91 -19.82 -2.02
N ALA A 71 0.87 -19.63 -3.34
CA ALA A 71 0.49 -20.67 -4.30
C ALA A 71 1.51 -21.84 -4.38
N SER A 72 2.75 -21.64 -3.92
CA SER A 72 3.77 -22.70 -3.90
C SER A 72 3.57 -23.76 -2.82
N TYR A 73 2.67 -23.51 -1.85
CA TYR A 73 2.41 -24.46 -0.77
C TYR A 73 1.41 -25.53 -1.18
N GLU A 74 1.75 -26.77 -0.86
CA GLU A 74 0.86 -27.91 -1.11
C GLU A 74 -0.45 -27.77 -0.31
N GLY A 75 -1.58 -27.96 -0.98
CA GLY A 75 -2.91 -27.82 -0.39
C GLY A 75 -3.48 -26.39 -0.42
N VAL A 76 -2.78 -25.43 -1.01
CA VAL A 76 -3.35 -24.12 -1.33
C VAL A 76 -4.10 -24.22 -2.67
N GLU A 77 -5.39 -23.90 -2.66
CA GLU A 77 -6.23 -23.87 -3.86
C GLU A 77 -6.13 -22.53 -4.57
N LYS A 78 -6.29 -21.44 -3.81
CA LYS A 78 -6.29 -20.07 -4.33
C LYS A 78 -5.74 -19.11 -3.28
N CYS A 79 -5.16 -18.00 -3.73
CA CYS A 79 -4.72 -16.93 -2.86
C CYS A 79 -5.02 -15.57 -3.49
N TYR A 80 -5.30 -14.58 -2.66
CA TYR A 80 -5.64 -13.24 -3.07
C TYR A 80 -4.97 -12.21 -2.17
N ALA A 81 -4.22 -11.31 -2.76
CA ALA A 81 -3.72 -10.14 -2.06
C ALA A 81 -4.82 -9.08 -1.96
N LEU A 82 -5.14 -8.66 -0.74
CA LEU A 82 -6.18 -7.70 -0.41
C LEU A 82 -5.59 -6.45 0.25
N GLN A 83 -6.38 -5.39 0.39
CA GLN A 83 -6.00 -4.16 1.07
C GLN A 83 -4.64 -3.61 0.61
N ALA A 84 -4.44 -3.53 -0.69
CA ALA A 84 -3.17 -3.09 -1.29
C ALA A 84 -1.94 -3.94 -0.85
N GLY A 85 -2.15 -5.25 -0.64
CA GLY A 85 -1.10 -6.19 -0.23
C GLY A 85 -0.85 -6.26 1.28
N ARG A 86 -1.66 -5.58 2.11
CA ARG A 86 -1.54 -5.66 3.58
C ARG A 86 -2.22 -6.89 4.17
N GLU A 87 -3.04 -7.57 3.42
CA GLU A 87 -3.64 -8.84 3.79
C GLU A 87 -3.50 -9.82 2.62
N ILE A 88 -3.11 -11.06 2.90
CA ILE A 88 -3.22 -12.15 1.94
C ILE A 88 -4.22 -13.18 2.46
N ARG A 89 -5.18 -13.50 1.62
CA ARG A 89 -6.19 -14.51 1.90
C ARG A 89 -5.86 -15.76 1.11
N VAL A 90 -5.67 -16.86 1.82
CA VAL A 90 -5.27 -18.16 1.28
C VAL A 90 -6.38 -19.16 1.50
N MET A 91 -6.96 -19.65 0.42
CA MET A 91 -7.96 -20.72 0.44
C MET A 91 -7.24 -22.06 0.37
N VAL A 92 -7.53 -22.95 1.31
CA VAL A 92 -6.88 -24.26 1.38
C VAL A 92 -7.88 -25.39 1.13
N VAL A 93 -7.38 -26.47 0.55
CA VAL A 93 -8.17 -27.67 0.25
C VAL A 93 -8.41 -28.45 1.56
N PRO A 94 -9.69 -28.62 1.99
CA PRO A 94 -10.04 -29.25 3.27
C PRO A 94 -9.52 -30.67 3.44
N GLU A 95 -9.40 -31.42 2.35
CA GLU A 95 -8.96 -32.81 2.33
C GLU A 95 -7.44 -32.95 2.53
N VAL A 96 -6.67 -31.90 2.22
CA VAL A 96 -5.19 -31.89 2.29
C VAL A 96 -4.68 -31.24 3.57
N ILE A 97 -5.35 -30.16 3.99
CA ILE A 97 -4.94 -29.35 5.13
C ILE A 97 -6.00 -29.42 6.24
N ASN A 98 -5.66 -30.06 7.34
CA ASN A 98 -6.45 -30.08 8.57
C ASN A 98 -6.15 -28.85 9.45
N ASP A 99 -6.87 -28.69 10.56
CA ASP A 99 -6.74 -27.51 11.44
C ASP A 99 -5.36 -27.36 12.06
N GLU A 100 -4.67 -28.45 12.39
CA GLU A 100 -3.31 -28.43 12.92
C GLU A 100 -2.30 -27.96 11.86
N LYS A 101 -2.43 -28.48 10.64
CA LYS A 101 -1.60 -28.05 9.51
C LYS A 101 -1.83 -26.61 9.12
N MET A 102 -3.06 -26.10 9.24
CA MET A 102 -3.35 -24.68 8.94
C MET A 102 -2.45 -23.74 9.73
N VAL A 103 -2.27 -23.98 11.02
CA VAL A 103 -1.43 -23.13 11.89
C VAL A 103 0.03 -23.17 11.46
N LEU A 104 0.53 -24.35 11.08
CA LEU A 104 1.90 -24.52 10.61
C LEU A 104 2.13 -23.83 9.26
N VAL A 105 1.24 -24.04 8.30
CA VAL A 105 1.31 -23.43 6.97
C VAL A 105 1.20 -21.91 7.07
N ALA A 106 0.31 -21.37 7.91
CA ALA A 106 0.22 -19.94 8.13
C ALA A 106 1.54 -19.33 8.62
N ARG A 107 2.19 -19.99 9.57
CA ARG A 107 3.49 -19.54 10.11
C ARG A 107 4.61 -19.66 9.08
N GLN A 108 4.62 -20.73 8.28
CA GLN A 108 5.61 -20.92 7.22
C GLN A 108 5.48 -19.85 6.13
N ILE A 109 4.24 -19.57 5.67
CA ILE A 109 3.95 -18.50 4.71
C ILE A 109 4.40 -17.15 5.26
N ALA A 110 4.03 -16.82 6.51
CA ALA A 110 4.42 -15.57 7.13
C ALA A 110 5.95 -15.42 7.19
N LYS A 111 6.65 -16.45 7.63
CA LYS A 111 8.12 -16.45 7.69
C LYS A 111 8.78 -16.33 6.32
N GLN A 112 8.23 -16.97 5.31
CA GLN A 112 8.75 -16.88 3.95
C GLN A 112 8.55 -15.48 3.37
N ILE A 113 7.39 -14.88 3.58
CA ILE A 113 7.11 -13.50 3.18
C ILE A 113 8.10 -12.54 3.85
N GLU A 114 8.34 -12.66 5.16
CA GLU A 114 9.31 -11.84 5.89
C GLU A 114 10.75 -12.02 5.36
N THR A 115 11.11 -13.21 4.90
CA THR A 115 12.46 -13.48 4.41
C THR A 115 12.68 -13.04 2.97
N GLU A 116 11.67 -13.18 2.11
CA GLU A 116 11.79 -12.97 0.67
C GLU A 116 11.30 -11.59 0.19
N MET A 117 10.58 -10.87 1.05
CA MET A 117 9.97 -9.60 0.68
C MET A 117 10.39 -8.49 1.64
N ASP A 118 10.94 -7.42 1.07
CA ASP A 118 11.09 -6.15 1.79
C ASP A 118 9.77 -5.38 1.69
N TYR A 119 9.00 -5.40 2.79
CA TYR A 119 7.68 -4.78 2.84
C TYR A 119 7.60 -3.76 3.98
N PRO A 120 7.28 -2.50 3.70
CA PRO A 120 7.15 -1.48 4.74
C PRO A 120 5.84 -1.65 5.51
N GLY A 121 5.84 -2.44 6.56
CA GLY A 121 4.69 -2.64 7.43
C GLY A 121 4.41 -4.11 7.77
N GLN A 122 3.20 -4.39 8.24
CA GLN A 122 2.75 -5.74 8.59
C GLN A 122 1.84 -6.30 7.49
N ILE A 123 2.03 -7.57 7.16
CA ILE A 123 1.14 -8.32 6.26
C ILE A 123 0.37 -9.34 7.09
N LYS A 124 -0.95 -9.28 7.00
CA LYS A 124 -1.82 -10.26 7.64
C LYS A 124 -1.99 -11.48 6.74
N VAL A 125 -1.59 -12.65 7.20
CA VAL A 125 -1.82 -13.92 6.50
C VAL A 125 -3.07 -14.57 7.06
N ASN A 126 -4.09 -14.74 6.23
CA ASN A 126 -5.39 -15.29 6.60
C ASN A 126 -5.67 -16.57 5.81
N LEU A 127 -5.54 -17.74 6.47
CA LEU A 127 -5.88 -19.03 5.90
C LEU A 127 -7.35 -19.33 6.12
N ILE A 128 -8.04 -19.78 5.08
CA ILE A 128 -9.46 -20.14 5.11
C ILE A 128 -9.60 -21.56 4.58
N ARG A 129 -10.22 -22.40 5.40
CA ARG A 129 -10.71 -23.73 5.03
C ARG A 129 -12.22 -23.70 4.99
N GLU A 130 -12.82 -23.91 3.84
CA GLU A 130 -14.27 -23.87 3.66
C GLU A 130 -14.78 -25.23 3.18
N SER A 131 -15.79 -25.76 3.88
CA SER A 131 -16.62 -26.87 3.41
C SER A 131 -17.98 -26.32 3.07
N ARG A 132 -18.44 -26.54 1.84
CA ARG A 132 -19.76 -26.11 1.40
C ARG A 132 -20.57 -27.31 0.95
N VAL A 133 -21.75 -27.47 1.51
CA VAL A 133 -22.76 -28.41 1.05
C VAL A 133 -23.90 -27.60 0.43
N VAL A 134 -24.25 -27.92 -0.79
CA VAL A 134 -25.41 -27.32 -1.49
C VAL A 134 -26.40 -28.45 -1.73
N ASP A 135 -27.62 -28.29 -1.22
CA ASP A 135 -28.72 -29.23 -1.39
C ASP A 135 -29.62 -28.81 -2.57
#